data_057735bf201d9296fc692307b8db2495
#
_entry.id   057735bf201d9296fc692307b8db2495
#
_cell.length_a   1.000
_cell.length_b   1.000
_cell.length_c   1.000
_cell.angle_alpha   90.00
_cell.angle_beta   90.00
_cell.angle_gamma   90.00
#
_symmetry.space_group_name_H-M   'P 1'
#
loop_
_entity.id
_entity.type
_entity.pdbx_description
1 polymer ?
#
loop_
_entity_poly.entity_id
_entity_poly.type
_entity_poly.pdbx_seq_one_letter_code
_entity_poly.pdbx_strand_id
1 'polypeptide(L)'
;MDISKMQVQPGDTPIVPFSFLTPPETFDGFEQTPCYLTYTNEKTHEILRANLDRSPMFGGVITGTGARYCPSIEDKVVRFADKPRHQLFIEPEGLYTTEKYVQGFSTSMPLDVQKEALATIPGLEQARIVRPGYAIEYDCIDGTALTLGLMCREIPGLFLAGQIVGSSGYEEAAAQGLVAGLNASLYIRSEAPLHLGRADGYIGVLIDDLVTKGTPEPYRMMTARAEYRLLLRQDNADLRLTEKGYRAGLASQERYDRMLQKRTQTAQAIEHLRKTGLSKAQAQQLSAQIGQDIMPGVSWAKCLTRPSVTRQAVAAMNADFSSFSPDAQEQAEIEVKYQGYLARQQREIERARQWEHRQLPQGLDYLSMPGLRTEARQKLQAQQPENLGQASRISGVSPADIAVLSILLEKQEKQHV
;
A
#
# COMPACT_ATOMS: atom_id res chain seq x y z
N MET A 1 2.68 26.56 22.60
CA MET A 1 2.07 26.72 21.26
C MET A 1 0.73 27.41 21.41
N ASP A 2 0.35 28.23 20.46
CA ASP A 2 -0.94 28.92 20.43
C ASP A 2 -1.80 28.37 19.28
N ILE A 3 -2.64 27.39 19.61
CA ILE A 3 -3.50 26.71 18.62
C ILE A 3 -4.62 27.59 18.06
N SER A 4 -4.92 28.74 18.68
CA SER A 4 -5.94 29.68 18.18
C SER A 4 -5.55 30.33 16.85
N LYS A 5 -4.25 30.32 16.52
CA LYS A 5 -3.68 30.82 15.25
C LYS A 5 -3.63 29.76 14.15
N MET A 6 -4.10 28.55 14.41
CA MET A 6 -4.02 27.41 13.50
C MET A 6 -5.40 26.97 13.03
N GLN A 7 -5.46 26.33 11.87
CA GLN A 7 -6.70 25.76 11.36
C GLN A 7 -6.94 24.39 12.01
N VAL A 8 -8.13 24.17 12.58
CA VAL A 8 -8.52 22.87 13.13
C VAL A 8 -8.69 21.87 12.00
N GLN A 9 -8.08 20.71 12.15
CA GLN A 9 -8.23 19.56 11.28
C GLN A 9 -8.93 18.44 12.08
N PRO A 10 -10.25 18.29 11.91
CA PRO A 10 -11.01 17.25 12.61
C PRO A 10 -10.63 15.85 12.10
N GLY A 11 -10.94 14.84 12.87
CA GLY A 11 -10.85 13.44 12.44
C GLY A 11 -11.95 13.08 11.44
N ASP A 12 -11.83 11.87 10.87
CA ASP A 12 -12.77 11.36 9.87
C ASP A 12 -14.15 11.07 10.49
N THR A 13 -15.20 11.32 9.70
CA THR A 13 -16.58 10.98 10.07
C THR A 13 -17.28 10.32 8.88
N PRO A 14 -17.76 9.08 9.01
CA PRO A 14 -17.66 8.19 10.20
C PRO A 14 -16.23 7.64 10.39
N ILE A 15 -15.91 7.22 11.62
CA ILE A 15 -14.67 6.52 11.93
C ILE A 15 -14.73 5.12 11.32
N VAL A 16 -13.73 4.77 10.52
CA VAL A 16 -13.59 3.43 9.93
C VAL A 16 -12.58 2.62 10.75
N PRO A 17 -12.97 1.48 11.34
CA PRO A 17 -12.04 0.63 12.08
C PRO A 17 -10.90 0.10 11.21
N PHE A 18 -9.69 0.02 11.75
CA PHE A 18 -8.57 -0.65 11.08
C PHE A 18 -8.73 -2.17 11.02
N SER A 19 -9.36 -2.75 12.04
CA SER A 19 -9.58 -4.20 12.12
C SER A 19 -10.97 -4.57 11.63
N PHE A 20 -11.06 -5.56 10.77
CA PHE A 20 -12.34 -6.16 10.35
C PHE A 20 -13.10 -6.88 11.50
N LEU A 21 -12.45 -7.10 12.65
CA LEU A 21 -13.09 -7.65 13.85
C LEU A 21 -13.71 -6.57 14.74
N THR A 22 -13.32 -5.32 14.60
CA THR A 22 -13.86 -4.22 15.39
C THR A 22 -15.18 -3.76 14.78
N PRO A 23 -16.30 -3.87 15.50
CA PRO A 23 -17.57 -3.36 15.05
C PRO A 23 -17.54 -1.84 14.89
N PRO A 24 -18.12 -1.26 13.83
CA PRO A 24 -18.13 0.20 13.63
C PRO A 24 -18.77 0.96 14.81
N GLU A 25 -19.79 0.42 15.44
CA GLU A 25 -20.49 0.96 16.61
C GLU A 25 -19.58 1.11 17.85
N THR A 26 -18.39 0.49 17.87
CA THR A 26 -17.40 0.69 18.92
C THR A 26 -16.99 2.15 19.05
N PHE A 27 -17.13 2.92 17.98
CA PHE A 27 -16.77 4.34 17.93
C PHE A 27 -17.97 5.28 18.06
N ASP A 28 -19.17 4.75 18.33
CA ASP A 28 -20.33 5.59 18.57
C ASP A 28 -20.11 6.45 19.82
N GLY A 29 -20.20 7.78 19.65
CA GLY A 29 -19.92 8.73 20.73
C GLY A 29 -18.43 8.92 21.08
N PHE A 30 -17.52 8.32 20.32
CA PHE A 30 -16.06 8.53 20.52
C PHE A 30 -15.66 9.97 20.17
N GLU A 31 -15.13 10.69 21.15
CA GLU A 31 -14.60 12.04 20.94
C GLU A 31 -13.19 11.98 20.36
N GLN A 32 -13.06 12.43 19.11
CA GLN A 32 -11.77 12.50 18.42
C GLN A 32 -10.98 13.74 18.83
N THR A 33 -9.68 13.59 19.06
CA THR A 33 -8.78 14.71 19.29
C THR A 33 -8.32 15.27 17.95
N PRO A 34 -8.59 16.56 17.64
CA PRO A 34 -8.20 17.13 16.35
C PRO A 34 -6.69 17.38 16.26
N CYS A 35 -6.19 17.38 15.04
CA CYS A 35 -4.91 17.97 14.68
C CYS A 35 -5.10 19.45 14.30
N TYR A 36 -3.99 20.19 14.18
CA TYR A 36 -4.01 21.59 13.80
C TYR A 36 -3.07 21.81 12.62
N LEU A 37 -3.48 22.69 11.71
CA LEU A 37 -2.76 23.00 10.50
C LEU A 37 -2.16 24.41 10.60
N THR A 38 -0.87 24.52 10.31
CA THR A 38 -0.16 25.78 10.15
C THR A 38 0.81 25.69 8.96
N TYR A 39 1.55 26.76 8.69
CA TYR A 39 2.43 26.83 7.53
C TYR A 39 3.74 27.53 7.88
N THR A 40 4.83 27.10 7.24
CA THR A 40 6.04 27.92 7.14
C THR A 40 5.75 29.21 6.34
N ASN A 41 6.65 30.14 6.37
CA ASN A 41 6.56 31.39 5.63
C ASN A 41 7.92 31.79 5.07
N GLU A 42 8.00 32.89 4.34
CA GLU A 42 9.22 33.35 3.70
C GLU A 42 10.35 33.58 4.69
N LYS A 43 10.05 34.19 5.87
CA LYS A 43 11.04 34.39 6.93
C LYS A 43 11.60 33.05 7.46
N THR A 44 10.74 32.05 7.63
CA THR A 44 11.18 30.69 7.97
C THR A 44 12.15 30.16 6.92
N HIS A 45 11.83 30.34 5.63
CA HIS A 45 12.63 29.86 4.51
C HIS A 45 13.96 30.60 4.40
N GLU A 46 14.01 31.91 4.67
CA GLU A 46 15.25 32.72 4.70
C GLU A 46 16.22 32.22 5.76
N ILE A 47 15.73 31.93 6.98
CA ILE A 47 16.53 31.40 8.08
C ILE A 47 17.13 30.03 7.68
N LEU A 48 16.31 29.14 7.12
CA LEU A 48 16.77 27.82 6.71
C LEU A 48 17.81 27.92 5.57
N ARG A 49 17.58 28.77 4.55
CA ARG A 49 18.52 28.97 3.44
C ARG A 49 19.86 29.56 3.90
N ALA A 50 19.83 30.49 4.85
CA ALA A 50 21.02 31.13 5.39
C ALA A 50 21.92 30.18 6.21
N ASN A 51 21.41 29.01 6.60
CA ASN A 51 22.11 28.05 7.43
C ASN A 51 22.27 26.66 6.76
N LEU A 52 22.14 26.55 5.44
CA LEU A 52 22.26 25.27 4.73
C LEU A 52 23.63 24.62 4.92
N ASP A 53 24.68 25.41 4.98
CA ASP A 53 26.05 24.95 5.23
C ASP A 53 26.25 24.28 6.60
N ARG A 54 25.33 24.56 7.55
CA ARG A 54 25.31 23.99 8.89
C ARG A 54 24.46 22.70 8.98
N SER A 55 23.71 22.39 7.92
CA SER A 55 22.94 21.14 7.85
C SER A 55 23.84 19.96 7.54
N PRO A 56 23.78 18.85 8.28
CA PRO A 56 24.52 17.62 7.94
C PRO A 56 24.25 17.09 6.51
N MET A 57 23.04 17.31 5.98
CA MET A 57 22.69 16.93 4.61
C MET A 57 23.43 17.77 3.55
N PHE A 58 23.51 19.08 3.75
CA PHE A 58 24.12 20.02 2.79
C PHE A 58 25.58 20.28 3.09
N GLY A 59 26.03 20.07 4.34
CA GLY A 59 27.41 20.19 4.79
C GLY A 59 28.29 18.97 4.47
N GLY A 60 27.76 17.94 3.80
CA GLY A 60 28.52 16.76 3.35
C GLY A 60 28.82 15.73 4.44
N VAL A 61 28.23 15.84 5.62
CA VAL A 61 28.35 14.83 6.70
C VAL A 61 27.54 13.59 6.35
N ILE A 62 26.33 13.79 5.80
CA ILE A 62 25.46 12.73 5.30
C ILE A 62 25.74 12.56 3.81
N THR A 63 26.14 11.36 3.42
CA THR A 63 26.46 11.00 2.03
C THR A 63 25.44 10.07 1.41
N GLY A 64 24.58 9.44 2.21
CA GLY A 64 23.53 8.54 1.78
C GLY A 64 22.40 9.24 1.04
N THR A 65 21.67 8.47 0.22
CA THR A 65 20.46 8.97 -0.46
C THR A 65 19.34 9.18 0.53
N GLY A 66 18.90 10.43 0.72
CA GLY A 66 17.80 10.78 1.58
C GLY A 66 16.46 10.20 1.13
N ALA A 67 15.49 10.11 2.05
CA ALA A 67 14.15 9.62 1.76
C ALA A 67 13.43 10.56 0.78
N ARG A 68 13.10 10.08 -0.42
CA ARG A 68 12.46 10.86 -1.48
C ARG A 68 11.09 11.44 -1.09
N TYR A 69 10.35 10.72 -0.26
CA TYR A 69 8.95 11.04 0.07
C TYR A 69 8.75 11.67 1.45
N CYS A 70 9.80 11.83 2.24
CA CYS A 70 9.81 12.54 3.51
C CYS A 70 11.01 13.49 3.57
N PRO A 71 11.11 14.47 2.63
CA PRO A 71 12.22 15.41 2.63
C PRO A 71 12.19 16.27 3.90
N SER A 72 13.36 16.61 4.41
CA SER A 72 13.48 17.60 5.51
C SER A 72 12.93 18.95 5.08
N ILE A 73 12.66 19.84 6.05
CA ILE A 73 12.14 21.16 5.71
C ILE A 73 13.15 21.96 4.90
N GLU A 74 14.44 21.87 5.22
CA GLU A 74 15.50 22.49 4.44
C GLU A 74 15.58 21.97 3.00
N ASP A 75 15.37 20.67 2.79
CA ASP A 75 15.32 20.06 1.45
C ASP A 75 14.07 20.54 0.67
N LYS A 76 12.90 20.65 1.33
CA LYS A 76 11.70 21.24 0.71
C LYS A 76 11.93 22.69 0.27
N VAL A 77 12.57 23.50 1.12
CA VAL A 77 12.86 24.92 0.84
C VAL A 77 13.82 25.08 -0.34
N VAL A 78 14.73 24.13 -0.55
CA VAL A 78 15.66 24.12 -1.69
C VAL A 78 14.99 23.60 -2.95
N ARG A 79 14.36 22.42 -2.89
CA ARG A 79 13.75 21.77 -4.07
C ARG A 79 12.51 22.47 -4.59
N PHE A 80 11.74 23.09 -3.71
CA PHE A 80 10.50 23.80 -4.04
C PHE A 80 10.61 25.29 -3.69
N ALA A 81 11.69 25.92 -4.15
CA ALA A 81 12.01 27.30 -3.84
C ALA A 81 10.95 28.32 -4.32
N ASP A 82 10.13 27.94 -5.29
CA ASP A 82 8.99 28.70 -5.82
C ASP A 82 7.78 28.70 -4.88
N LYS A 83 7.74 27.83 -3.87
CA LYS A 83 6.63 27.74 -2.92
C LYS A 83 6.83 28.72 -1.76
N PRO A 84 5.89 29.65 -1.52
CA PRO A 84 6.03 30.64 -0.45
C PRO A 84 5.81 30.06 0.95
N ARG A 85 5.26 28.83 1.04
CA ARG A 85 4.97 28.16 2.30
C ARG A 85 4.89 26.65 2.13
N HIS A 86 5.19 25.92 3.22
CA HIS A 86 4.97 24.48 3.34
C HIS A 86 4.03 24.20 4.49
N GLN A 87 3.15 23.21 4.30
CA GLN A 87 2.15 22.79 5.26
C GLN A 87 2.79 22.00 6.40
N LEU A 88 2.32 22.27 7.62
CA LEU A 88 2.71 21.61 8.85
C LEU A 88 1.47 21.15 9.60
N PHE A 89 1.49 19.90 10.10
CA PHE A 89 0.47 19.42 11.01
C PHE A 89 1.02 19.41 12.44
N ILE A 90 0.21 19.87 13.38
CA ILE A 90 0.49 19.82 14.81
C ILE A 90 -0.38 18.75 15.40
N GLU A 91 0.24 17.63 15.72
CA GLU A 91 -0.44 16.41 16.15
C GLU A 91 -0.24 16.19 17.65
N PRO A 92 -1.28 15.78 18.40
CA PRO A 92 -1.10 15.41 19.79
C PRO A 92 -0.28 14.10 19.89
N GLU A 93 0.78 14.10 20.72
CA GLU A 93 1.56 12.90 21.01
C GLU A 93 0.78 11.87 21.83
N GLY A 94 -0.29 12.28 22.48
CA GLY A 94 -1.17 11.42 23.26
C GLY A 94 -2.19 12.22 24.05
N LEU A 95 -3.17 11.55 24.63
CA LEU A 95 -4.29 12.14 25.36
C LEU A 95 -3.87 12.78 26.70
N TYR A 96 -2.79 12.30 27.31
CA TYR A 96 -2.36 12.68 28.66
C TYR A 96 -1.08 13.51 28.66
N THR A 97 -0.68 14.06 27.53
CA THR A 97 0.50 14.92 27.42
C THR A 97 0.16 16.22 26.69
N THR A 98 0.89 17.30 27.03
CA THR A 98 0.83 18.56 26.31
C THR A 98 1.80 18.62 25.14
N GLU A 99 2.63 17.59 24.97
CA GLU A 99 3.57 17.50 23.85
C GLU A 99 2.81 17.35 22.53
N LYS A 100 3.33 18.00 21.50
CA LYS A 100 2.81 17.97 20.14
C LYS A 100 3.93 17.59 19.19
N TYR A 101 3.61 16.73 18.24
CA TYR A 101 4.49 16.44 17.12
C TYR A 101 4.27 17.46 16.02
N VAL A 102 5.37 17.96 15.43
CA VAL A 102 5.32 18.90 14.31
C VAL A 102 5.61 18.16 13.02
N GLN A 103 4.59 17.56 12.44
CA GLN A 103 4.72 16.81 11.19
C GLN A 103 4.98 17.78 10.03
N GLY A 104 5.93 17.40 9.18
CA GLY A 104 6.30 18.19 8.01
C GLY A 104 7.48 19.15 8.25
N PHE A 105 7.94 19.29 9.51
CA PHE A 105 9.11 20.08 9.90
C PHE A 105 10.31 19.18 10.32
N SER A 106 10.45 18.02 9.70
CA SER A 106 11.65 17.17 9.89
C SER A 106 12.89 17.96 9.47
N THR A 107 13.91 18.01 10.31
CA THR A 107 15.12 18.82 10.05
C THR A 107 16.34 18.25 10.71
N SER A 108 17.49 18.41 10.06
CA SER A 108 18.83 18.13 10.60
C SER A 108 19.59 19.40 11.02
N MET A 109 18.97 20.56 10.91
CA MET A 109 19.58 21.83 11.30
C MET A 109 19.99 21.85 12.77
N PRO A 110 21.00 22.61 13.16
CA PRO A 110 21.37 22.84 14.57
C PRO A 110 20.18 23.40 15.39
N LEU A 111 20.18 23.12 16.69
CA LEU A 111 19.06 23.46 17.59
C LEU A 111 18.73 24.96 17.62
N ASP A 112 19.74 25.83 17.52
CA ASP A 112 19.56 27.29 17.46
C ASP A 112 18.76 27.69 16.21
N VAL A 113 19.10 27.12 15.05
CA VAL A 113 18.38 27.36 13.79
C VAL A 113 16.95 26.81 13.87
N GLN A 114 16.76 25.62 14.46
CA GLN A 114 15.43 25.06 14.66
C GLN A 114 14.55 25.98 15.51
N LYS A 115 15.09 26.54 16.60
CA LYS A 115 14.35 27.49 17.47
C LYS A 115 14.00 28.77 16.73
N GLU A 116 14.93 29.36 16.00
CA GLU A 116 14.75 30.55 15.24
C GLU A 116 13.70 30.39 14.13
N ALA A 117 13.80 29.32 13.37
CA ALA A 117 12.85 28.99 12.31
C ALA A 117 11.44 28.73 12.85
N LEU A 118 11.29 27.94 13.91
CA LEU A 118 9.98 27.67 14.54
C LEU A 118 9.33 28.94 15.09
N ALA A 119 10.10 29.85 15.66
CA ALA A 119 9.59 31.11 16.19
C ALA A 119 8.96 32.06 15.13
N THR A 120 9.19 31.79 13.85
CA THR A 120 8.56 32.53 12.74
C THR A 120 7.21 31.98 12.31
N ILE A 121 6.85 30.77 12.76
CA ILE A 121 5.66 30.04 12.31
C ILE A 121 4.45 30.41 13.16
N PRO A 122 3.29 30.77 12.54
CA PRO A 122 2.08 31.12 13.28
C PRO A 122 1.66 30.06 14.28
N GLY A 123 1.52 30.47 15.56
CA GLY A 123 1.17 29.57 16.66
C GLY A 123 2.34 28.85 17.31
N LEU A 124 3.55 28.91 16.74
CA LEU A 124 4.76 28.31 17.29
C LEU A 124 5.76 29.31 17.87
N GLU A 125 5.43 30.62 17.86
CA GLU A 125 6.35 31.72 18.25
C GLU A 125 6.90 31.55 19.67
N GLN A 126 6.11 30.95 20.57
CA GLN A 126 6.47 30.68 21.96
C GLN A 126 6.62 29.19 22.26
N ALA A 127 6.74 28.35 21.21
CA ALA A 127 6.87 26.91 21.38
C ALA A 127 8.23 26.56 22.02
N ARG A 128 8.21 25.64 22.99
CA ARG A 128 9.42 25.05 23.57
C ARG A 128 9.69 23.71 22.89
N ILE A 129 10.84 23.56 22.29
CA ILE A 129 11.30 22.29 21.75
C ILE A 129 11.63 21.35 22.91
N VAL A 130 10.97 20.20 22.99
CA VAL A 130 11.21 19.14 23.96
C VAL A 130 12.27 18.18 23.40
N ARG A 131 12.13 17.80 22.14
CA ARG A 131 13.09 16.97 21.39
C ARG A 131 13.43 17.68 20.07
N PRO A 132 14.70 18.01 19.85
CA PRO A 132 15.13 18.58 18.57
C PRO A 132 14.94 17.59 17.43
N GLY A 133 14.73 18.10 16.22
CA GLY A 133 14.86 17.33 15.00
C GLY A 133 16.31 16.84 14.84
N TYR A 134 16.50 15.72 14.14
CA TYR A 134 17.80 15.09 13.90
C TYR A 134 17.80 14.37 12.55
N ALA A 135 18.99 14.14 12.02
CA ALA A 135 19.17 13.31 10.84
C ALA A 135 19.61 11.91 11.23
N ILE A 136 19.20 10.93 10.42
CA ILE A 136 19.60 9.53 10.54
C ILE A 136 20.07 9.06 9.17
N GLU A 137 21.22 8.40 9.11
CA GLU A 137 21.63 7.50 8.04
C GLU A 137 21.44 6.06 8.47
N TYR A 138 21.06 5.24 7.52
CA TYR A 138 20.82 3.82 7.76
C TYR A 138 21.64 2.98 6.79
N ASP A 139 22.32 1.99 7.31
CA ASP A 139 22.88 0.93 6.48
C ASP A 139 21.76 -0.01 6.01
N CYS A 140 21.89 -0.50 4.79
CA CYS A 140 20.99 -1.52 4.26
C CYS A 140 21.76 -2.49 3.37
N ILE A 141 21.23 -3.70 3.24
CA ILE A 141 21.70 -4.68 2.27
C ILE A 141 20.98 -4.51 0.94
N ASP A 142 21.51 -5.09 -0.11
CA ASP A 142 20.77 -5.27 -1.35
C ASP A 142 19.65 -6.30 -1.14
N GLY A 143 18.39 -5.88 -1.33
CA GLY A 143 17.21 -6.74 -1.17
C GLY A 143 17.22 -7.95 -2.10
N THR A 144 17.94 -7.90 -3.23
CA THR A 144 18.07 -9.04 -4.15
C THR A 144 18.82 -10.24 -3.56
N ALA A 145 19.56 -10.04 -2.45
CA ALA A 145 20.18 -11.12 -1.68
C ALA A 145 19.16 -11.97 -0.91
N LEU A 146 17.87 -11.60 -0.93
CA LEU A 146 16.80 -12.32 -0.23
C LEU A 146 15.90 -13.08 -1.22
N THR A 147 15.25 -14.12 -0.68
CA THR A 147 14.16 -14.82 -1.35
C THR A 147 12.82 -14.07 -1.18
N LEU A 148 11.76 -14.48 -1.89
CA LEU A 148 10.40 -13.97 -1.67
C LEU A 148 9.86 -14.21 -0.25
N GLY A 149 10.45 -15.14 0.50
CA GLY A 149 10.17 -15.37 1.92
C GLY A 149 10.97 -14.50 2.86
N LEU A 150 11.80 -13.58 2.34
CA LEU A 150 12.73 -12.71 3.08
C LEU A 150 13.85 -13.48 3.81
N MET A 151 14.16 -14.69 3.40
CA MET A 151 15.32 -15.46 3.85
C MET A 151 16.56 -15.09 3.01
N CYS A 152 17.70 -14.92 3.67
CA CYS A 152 18.99 -14.71 2.98
C CYS A 152 19.33 -15.93 2.11
N ARG A 153 19.70 -15.69 0.84
CA ARG A 153 20.05 -16.76 -0.11
C ARG A 153 21.36 -17.46 0.28
N GLU A 154 22.33 -16.72 0.83
CA GLU A 154 23.63 -17.25 1.19
C GLU A 154 23.67 -17.85 2.61
N ILE A 155 22.75 -17.45 3.49
CA ILE A 155 22.72 -17.87 4.89
C ILE A 155 21.32 -18.46 5.19
N PRO A 156 21.13 -19.77 4.95
CA PRO A 156 19.85 -20.43 5.25
C PRO A 156 19.44 -20.26 6.72
N GLY A 157 18.17 -19.93 6.95
CA GLY A 157 17.63 -19.67 8.29
C GLY A 157 17.79 -18.24 8.79
N LEU A 158 18.53 -17.36 8.10
CA LEU A 158 18.57 -15.93 8.39
C LEU A 158 17.46 -15.20 7.62
N PHE A 159 16.52 -14.59 8.36
CA PHE A 159 15.45 -13.76 7.81
C PHE A 159 15.68 -12.31 8.17
N LEU A 160 15.46 -11.40 7.20
CA LEU A 160 15.70 -9.98 7.37
C LEU A 160 14.45 -9.18 6.98
N ALA A 161 14.19 -8.09 7.72
CA ALA A 161 13.01 -7.27 7.51
C ALA A 161 13.23 -5.82 7.96
N GLY A 162 12.47 -4.91 7.40
CA GLY A 162 12.46 -3.51 7.77
C GLY A 162 13.57 -2.73 7.09
N GLN A 163 14.12 -1.78 7.82
CA GLN A 163 15.06 -0.81 7.28
C GLN A 163 16.35 -1.43 6.73
N ILE A 164 16.85 -2.51 7.34
CA ILE A 164 18.03 -3.24 6.85
C ILE A 164 17.84 -3.77 5.41
N VAL A 165 16.59 -3.95 4.96
CA VAL A 165 16.22 -4.39 3.61
C VAL A 165 15.86 -3.20 2.69
N GLY A 166 16.24 -1.98 3.06
CA GLY A 166 16.06 -0.79 2.23
C GLY A 166 14.68 -0.13 2.33
N SER A 167 13.90 -0.39 3.38
CA SER A 167 12.61 0.27 3.62
C SER A 167 12.59 1.03 4.94
N SER A 168 12.30 2.34 4.89
CA SER A 168 12.26 3.22 6.07
C SER A 168 10.85 3.53 6.59
N GLY A 169 9.78 3.02 5.95
CA GLY A 169 8.40 3.24 6.37
C GLY A 169 7.96 2.24 7.43
N TYR A 170 7.15 2.69 8.40
CA TYR A 170 6.65 1.83 9.48
C TYR A 170 5.80 0.67 8.96
N GLU A 171 4.89 0.95 8.03
CA GLU A 171 3.98 -0.02 7.45
C GLU A 171 4.72 -1.06 6.62
N GLU A 172 5.71 -0.61 5.84
CA GLU A 172 6.55 -1.50 5.06
C GLU A 172 7.39 -2.42 5.96
N ALA A 173 7.97 -1.87 7.03
CA ALA A 173 8.76 -2.64 8.00
C ALA A 173 7.89 -3.68 8.74
N ALA A 174 6.68 -3.29 9.15
CA ALA A 174 5.72 -4.19 9.80
C ALA A 174 5.30 -5.34 8.87
N ALA A 175 5.01 -5.03 7.60
CA ALA A 175 4.65 -6.03 6.60
C ALA A 175 5.78 -7.03 6.33
N GLN A 176 7.00 -6.53 6.19
CA GLN A 176 8.19 -7.39 6.04
C GLN A 176 8.43 -8.25 7.28
N GLY A 177 8.35 -7.66 8.47
CA GLY A 177 8.52 -8.37 9.74
C GLY A 177 7.51 -9.51 9.92
N LEU A 178 6.24 -9.26 9.55
CA LEU A 178 5.20 -10.28 9.55
C LEU A 178 5.55 -11.46 8.64
N VAL A 179 5.94 -11.19 7.40
CA VAL A 179 6.25 -12.23 6.41
C VAL A 179 7.53 -12.96 6.77
N ALA A 180 8.57 -12.26 7.22
CA ALA A 180 9.83 -12.86 7.65
C ALA A 180 9.63 -13.77 8.87
N GLY A 181 8.90 -13.30 9.89
CA GLY A 181 8.62 -14.09 11.10
C GLY A 181 7.77 -15.33 10.81
N LEU A 182 6.76 -15.20 9.94
CA LEU A 182 5.96 -16.33 9.49
C LEU A 182 6.81 -17.37 8.77
N ASN A 183 7.61 -16.94 7.78
CA ASN A 183 8.44 -17.86 7.01
C ASN A 183 9.57 -18.47 7.85
N ALA A 184 10.08 -17.77 8.85
CA ALA A 184 11.00 -18.35 9.83
C ALA A 184 10.33 -19.47 10.63
N SER A 185 9.07 -19.29 11.05
CA SER A 185 8.29 -20.34 11.72
C SER A 185 8.04 -21.54 10.82
N LEU A 186 7.65 -21.31 9.55
CA LEU A 186 7.46 -22.38 8.56
C LEU A 186 8.77 -23.13 8.29
N TYR A 187 9.90 -22.42 8.19
CA TYR A 187 11.22 -22.99 7.99
C TYR A 187 11.62 -23.95 9.12
N ILE A 188 11.42 -23.55 10.38
CA ILE A 188 11.69 -24.41 11.54
C ILE A 188 10.84 -25.68 11.52
N ARG A 189 9.60 -25.60 11.03
CA ARG A 189 8.69 -26.74 10.88
C ARG A 189 8.93 -27.56 9.63
N SER A 190 9.90 -27.19 8.80
CA SER A 190 10.17 -27.82 7.49
C SER A 190 8.95 -27.78 6.56
N GLU A 191 8.14 -26.74 6.67
CA GLU A 191 6.99 -26.49 5.81
C GLU A 191 7.36 -25.54 4.65
N ALA A 192 6.59 -25.58 3.57
CA ALA A 192 6.80 -24.70 2.42
C ALA A 192 6.61 -23.23 2.81
N PRO A 193 7.45 -22.30 2.33
CA PRO A 193 7.31 -20.89 2.63
C PRO A 193 6.02 -20.32 2.05
N LEU A 194 5.42 -19.36 2.78
CA LEU A 194 4.31 -18.58 2.27
C LEU A 194 4.84 -17.43 1.40
N HIS A 195 4.48 -17.45 0.14
CA HIS A 195 4.74 -16.34 -0.77
C HIS A 195 3.43 -15.60 -1.06
N LEU A 196 3.44 -14.29 -0.87
CA LEU A 196 2.36 -13.41 -1.29
C LEU A 196 2.73 -12.81 -2.65
N GLY A 197 1.91 -13.11 -3.65
CA GLY A 197 2.09 -12.55 -4.99
C GLY A 197 1.61 -11.09 -5.08
N ARG A 198 1.98 -10.41 -6.15
CA ARG A 198 1.61 -9.02 -6.44
C ARG A 198 0.09 -8.80 -6.55
N ALA A 199 -0.68 -9.84 -6.89
CA ALA A 199 -2.14 -9.81 -6.92
C ALA A 199 -2.80 -10.13 -5.57
N ASP A 200 -2.05 -10.59 -4.57
CA ASP A 200 -2.59 -10.91 -3.26
C ASP A 200 -2.70 -9.67 -2.36
N GLY A 201 -1.73 -8.77 -2.43
CA GLY A 201 -1.72 -7.57 -1.59
C GLY A 201 -0.54 -6.65 -1.87
N TYR A 202 -0.59 -5.44 -1.30
CA TYR A 202 0.53 -4.51 -1.34
C TYR A 202 1.80 -5.07 -0.69
N ILE A 203 1.67 -5.97 0.30
CA ILE A 203 2.81 -6.71 0.89
C ILE A 203 3.53 -7.53 -0.19
N GLY A 204 2.78 -8.21 -1.07
CA GLY A 204 3.36 -8.97 -2.18
C GLY A 204 4.08 -8.07 -3.19
N VAL A 205 3.51 -6.90 -3.53
CA VAL A 205 4.15 -5.92 -4.41
C VAL A 205 5.45 -5.40 -3.79
N LEU A 206 5.42 -5.04 -2.49
CA LEU A 206 6.57 -4.55 -1.73
C LEU A 206 7.72 -5.55 -1.76
N ILE A 207 7.46 -6.79 -1.36
CA ILE A 207 8.51 -7.80 -1.26
C ILE A 207 9.06 -8.16 -2.64
N ASP A 208 8.18 -8.36 -3.63
CA ASP A 208 8.62 -8.66 -4.99
C ASP A 208 9.49 -7.54 -5.58
N ASP A 209 9.13 -6.27 -5.39
CA ASP A 209 9.96 -5.15 -5.85
C ASP A 209 11.34 -5.13 -5.17
N LEU A 210 11.39 -5.34 -3.84
CA LEU A 210 12.65 -5.34 -3.08
C LEU A 210 13.59 -6.46 -3.52
N VAL A 211 13.09 -7.70 -3.62
CA VAL A 211 13.93 -8.87 -3.87
C VAL A 211 14.22 -9.11 -5.35
N THR A 212 13.44 -8.49 -6.26
CA THR A 212 13.61 -8.69 -7.71
C THR A 212 14.32 -7.53 -8.39
N LYS A 213 14.01 -6.29 -7.98
CA LYS A 213 14.55 -5.09 -8.62
C LYS A 213 15.67 -4.44 -7.82
N GLY A 214 15.74 -4.71 -6.51
CA GLY A 214 16.52 -3.91 -5.59
C GLY A 214 16.05 -2.45 -5.53
N THR A 215 16.65 -1.64 -4.71
CA THR A 215 16.30 -0.21 -4.64
C THR A 215 17.54 0.65 -4.47
N PRO A 216 17.76 1.65 -5.34
CA PRO A 216 18.88 2.60 -5.19
C PRO A 216 18.56 3.70 -4.16
N GLU A 217 17.33 3.77 -3.68
CA GLU A 217 16.83 4.75 -2.69
C GLU A 217 15.90 4.04 -1.70
N PRO A 218 15.67 4.60 -0.48
CA PRO A 218 14.76 4.01 0.48
C PRO A 218 13.37 3.75 -0.12
N TYR A 219 12.93 2.48 -0.10
CA TYR A 219 11.68 2.07 -0.69
C TYR A 219 10.48 2.59 0.08
N ARG A 220 9.49 3.12 -0.64
CA ARG A 220 8.16 3.44 -0.12
C ARG A 220 7.10 2.80 -1.00
N MET A 221 6.12 2.16 -0.33
CA MET A 221 4.97 1.60 -1.01
C MET A 221 4.03 2.69 -1.48
N MET A 222 3.85 2.79 -2.78
CA MET A 222 2.95 3.74 -3.42
C MET A 222 1.92 2.98 -4.24
N THR A 223 0.68 3.48 -4.29
CA THR A 223 -0.37 2.85 -5.11
C THR A 223 -0.01 2.74 -6.58
N ALA A 224 0.85 3.66 -7.08
CA ALA A 224 1.35 3.63 -8.46
C ALA A 224 2.25 2.41 -8.77
N ARG A 225 2.81 1.76 -7.74
CA ARG A 225 3.65 0.56 -7.91
C ARG A 225 2.84 -0.72 -8.13
N ALA A 226 1.54 -0.70 -7.79
CA ALA A 226 0.66 -1.85 -7.92
C ALA A 226 -0.09 -1.82 -9.26
N GLU A 227 -0.04 -2.92 -10.00
CA GLU A 227 -0.72 -3.09 -11.28
C GLU A 227 -2.23 -3.32 -11.09
N TYR A 228 -2.61 -3.99 -10.00
CA TYR A 228 -3.96 -4.50 -9.77
C TYR A 228 -4.75 -3.67 -8.74
N ARG A 229 -4.67 -2.33 -8.83
CA ARG A 229 -5.24 -1.41 -7.81
C ARG A 229 -6.75 -1.57 -7.58
N LEU A 230 -7.51 -1.92 -8.61
CA LEU A 230 -8.96 -2.16 -8.46
C LEU A 230 -9.26 -3.44 -7.68
N LEU A 231 -8.34 -4.41 -7.69
CA LEU A 231 -8.45 -5.63 -6.89
C LEU A 231 -7.90 -5.40 -5.46
N LEU A 232 -6.79 -4.67 -5.33
CA LEU A 232 -6.06 -4.48 -4.06
C LEU A 232 -6.64 -3.32 -3.25
N ARG A 233 -7.90 -3.45 -2.84
CA ARG A 233 -8.59 -2.43 -2.04
C ARG A 233 -8.50 -2.76 -0.55
N GLN A 234 -8.66 -1.73 0.29
CA GLN A 234 -8.73 -1.87 1.75
C GLN A 234 -9.98 -2.68 2.17
N ASP A 235 -11.13 -2.36 1.57
CA ASP A 235 -12.44 -2.93 1.89
C ASP A 235 -12.55 -4.45 1.68
N ASN A 236 -11.69 -5.04 0.85
CA ASN A 236 -11.67 -6.47 0.55
C ASN A 236 -10.40 -7.20 0.97
N ALA A 237 -9.55 -6.57 1.78
CA ALA A 237 -8.29 -7.18 2.20
C ALA A 237 -8.51 -8.48 3.00
N ASP A 238 -9.56 -8.54 3.81
CA ASP A 238 -9.97 -9.74 4.52
C ASP A 238 -10.34 -10.89 3.56
N LEU A 239 -11.11 -10.61 2.53
CA LEU A 239 -11.54 -11.60 1.52
C LEU A 239 -10.35 -12.18 0.74
N ARG A 240 -9.27 -11.41 0.55
CA ARG A 240 -8.07 -11.83 -0.19
C ARG A 240 -7.04 -12.56 0.68
N LEU A 241 -6.88 -12.17 1.95
CA LEU A 241 -5.72 -12.56 2.75
C LEU A 241 -6.07 -13.44 3.96
N THR A 242 -7.31 -13.39 4.51
CA THR A 242 -7.63 -14.11 5.75
C THR A 242 -7.48 -15.63 5.59
N GLU A 243 -7.89 -16.20 4.46
CA GLU A 243 -7.73 -17.65 4.24
C GLU A 243 -6.25 -18.07 4.22
N LYS A 244 -5.38 -17.27 3.59
CA LYS A 244 -3.93 -17.52 3.60
C LYS A 244 -3.35 -17.41 5.00
N GLY A 245 -3.75 -16.36 5.74
CA GLY A 245 -3.33 -16.15 7.13
C GLY A 245 -3.82 -17.27 8.07
N TYR A 246 -5.05 -17.77 7.87
CA TYR A 246 -5.59 -18.89 8.65
C TYR A 246 -4.82 -20.18 8.41
N ARG A 247 -4.57 -20.54 7.14
CA ARG A 247 -3.78 -21.73 6.79
C ARG A 247 -2.35 -21.66 7.33
N ALA A 248 -1.79 -20.48 7.43
CA ALA A 248 -0.46 -20.24 7.97
C ALA A 248 -0.43 -20.12 9.52
N GLY A 249 -1.59 -20.21 10.19
CA GLY A 249 -1.69 -20.14 11.66
C GLY A 249 -1.67 -18.72 12.24
N LEU A 250 -1.83 -17.67 11.40
CA LEU A 250 -1.85 -16.26 11.83
C LEU A 250 -3.24 -15.72 12.15
N ALA A 251 -4.28 -16.20 11.46
CA ALA A 251 -5.65 -15.76 11.70
C ALA A 251 -6.39 -16.75 12.59
N SER A 252 -7.20 -16.24 13.53
CA SER A 252 -8.06 -17.05 14.39
C SER A 252 -9.21 -17.67 13.60
N GLN A 253 -9.83 -18.72 14.17
CA GLN A 253 -11.04 -19.33 13.63
C GLN A 253 -12.17 -18.29 13.50
N GLU A 254 -12.37 -17.45 14.51
CA GLU A 254 -13.37 -16.37 14.49
C GLU A 254 -13.20 -15.43 13.28
N ARG A 255 -11.94 -15.00 13.03
CA ARG A 255 -11.63 -14.14 11.88
C ARG A 255 -11.91 -14.83 10.56
N TYR A 256 -11.60 -16.12 10.47
CA TYR A 256 -11.85 -16.94 9.29
C TYR A 256 -13.35 -17.12 9.03
N ASP A 257 -14.12 -17.46 10.08
CA ASP A 257 -15.57 -17.64 9.98
C ASP A 257 -16.29 -16.35 9.58
N ARG A 258 -15.87 -15.22 10.15
CA ARG A 258 -16.41 -13.89 9.78
C ARG A 258 -16.15 -13.56 8.30
N MET A 259 -14.95 -13.84 7.82
CA MET A 259 -14.61 -13.67 6.41
C MET A 259 -15.48 -14.59 5.51
N LEU A 260 -15.66 -15.85 5.89
CA LEU A 260 -16.54 -16.79 5.16
C LEU A 260 -17.99 -16.28 5.10
N GLN A 261 -18.50 -15.77 6.22
CA GLN A 261 -19.84 -15.20 6.30
C GLN A 261 -19.98 -14.00 5.36
N LYS A 262 -19.04 -13.03 5.41
CA LYS A 262 -19.01 -11.87 4.51
C LYS A 262 -19.00 -12.32 3.04
N ARG A 263 -18.10 -13.26 2.69
CA ARG A 263 -18.00 -13.81 1.33
C ARG A 263 -19.31 -14.41 0.83
N THR A 264 -19.96 -15.22 1.68
CA THR A 264 -21.22 -15.88 1.36
C THR A 264 -22.34 -14.86 1.18
N GLN A 265 -22.49 -13.93 2.13
CA GLN A 265 -23.51 -12.89 2.05
C GLN A 265 -23.30 -11.97 0.84
N THR A 266 -22.08 -11.61 0.51
CA THR A 266 -21.77 -10.82 -0.70
C THR A 266 -22.23 -11.54 -1.96
N ALA A 267 -21.91 -12.83 -2.10
CA ALA A 267 -22.35 -13.62 -3.25
C ALA A 267 -23.88 -13.70 -3.36
N GLN A 268 -24.56 -13.94 -2.23
CA GLN A 268 -26.03 -13.99 -2.16
C GLN A 268 -26.65 -12.63 -2.49
N ALA A 269 -26.10 -11.53 -1.99
CA ALA A 269 -26.55 -10.18 -2.29
C ALA A 269 -26.44 -9.85 -3.79
N ILE A 270 -25.31 -10.18 -4.42
CA ILE A 270 -25.11 -9.98 -5.86
C ILE A 270 -26.10 -10.83 -6.67
N GLU A 271 -26.30 -12.08 -6.30
CA GLU A 271 -27.24 -12.97 -6.96
C GLU A 271 -28.69 -12.44 -6.85
N HIS A 272 -29.10 -12.00 -5.65
CA HIS A 272 -30.39 -11.37 -5.41
C HIS A 272 -30.57 -10.13 -6.31
N LEU A 273 -29.61 -9.21 -6.32
CA LEU A 273 -29.68 -8.00 -7.15
C LEU A 273 -29.75 -8.30 -8.66
N ARG A 274 -29.18 -9.41 -9.12
CA ARG A 274 -29.24 -9.82 -10.53
C ARG A 274 -30.58 -10.44 -10.90
N LYS A 275 -31.16 -11.25 -9.99
CA LYS A 275 -32.37 -12.00 -10.25
C LYS A 275 -33.67 -11.22 -10.02
N THR A 276 -33.63 -10.16 -9.20
CA THR A 276 -34.79 -9.37 -8.85
C THR A 276 -34.84 -8.05 -9.61
N GLY A 277 -36.03 -7.69 -10.07
CA GLY A 277 -36.30 -6.44 -10.80
C GLY A 277 -37.13 -5.46 -9.99
N LEU A 278 -37.07 -4.18 -10.35
CA LEU A 278 -37.88 -3.14 -9.71
C LEU A 278 -39.37 -3.27 -10.08
N SER A 279 -40.24 -3.19 -9.08
CA SER A 279 -41.65 -2.97 -9.31
C SER A 279 -41.89 -1.59 -9.94
N LYS A 280 -43.09 -1.33 -10.44
CA LYS A 280 -43.48 -0.04 -11.02
C LYS A 280 -43.32 1.11 -10.01
N ALA A 281 -43.75 0.89 -8.75
CA ALA A 281 -43.60 1.90 -7.69
C ALA A 281 -42.14 2.21 -7.35
N GLN A 282 -41.33 1.16 -7.19
CA GLN A 282 -39.88 1.32 -6.94
C GLN A 282 -39.16 2.02 -8.09
N ALA A 283 -39.50 1.70 -9.35
CA ALA A 283 -38.91 2.36 -10.52
C ALA A 283 -39.28 3.86 -10.55
N GLN A 284 -40.52 4.23 -10.26
CA GLN A 284 -40.96 5.62 -10.18
C GLN A 284 -40.23 6.37 -9.04
N GLN A 285 -40.17 5.77 -7.85
CA GLN A 285 -39.49 6.35 -6.68
C GLN A 285 -37.99 6.60 -6.96
N LEU A 286 -37.31 5.59 -7.49
CA LEU A 286 -35.88 5.70 -7.80
C LEU A 286 -35.63 6.72 -8.93
N SER A 287 -36.50 6.75 -9.96
CA SER A 287 -36.44 7.76 -11.05
C SER A 287 -36.54 9.19 -10.51
N ALA A 288 -37.46 9.44 -9.60
CA ALA A 288 -37.65 10.73 -8.94
C ALA A 288 -36.42 11.13 -8.10
N GLN A 289 -35.84 10.15 -7.39
CA GLN A 289 -34.68 10.39 -6.52
C GLN A 289 -33.41 10.76 -7.30
N ILE A 290 -33.18 10.11 -8.46
CA ILE A 290 -31.94 10.31 -9.23
C ILE A 290 -32.09 11.23 -10.45
N GLY A 291 -33.31 11.69 -10.74
CA GLY A 291 -33.59 12.53 -11.91
C GLY A 291 -33.40 11.83 -13.27
N GLN A 292 -33.53 10.50 -13.32
CA GLN A 292 -33.34 9.71 -14.54
C GLN A 292 -34.46 8.64 -14.64
N ASP A 293 -34.96 8.40 -15.83
CA ASP A 293 -35.97 7.36 -16.02
C ASP A 293 -35.43 5.96 -15.84
N ILE A 294 -36.13 5.17 -15.01
CA ILE A 294 -35.87 3.76 -14.79
C ILE A 294 -37.13 2.98 -15.15
N MET A 295 -37.00 2.02 -16.04
CA MET A 295 -38.10 1.16 -16.45
C MET A 295 -38.41 0.09 -15.38
N PRO A 296 -39.70 -0.19 -15.09
CA PRO A 296 -40.07 -1.35 -14.28
C PRO A 296 -39.51 -2.65 -14.85
N GLY A 297 -39.18 -3.60 -13.97
CA GLY A 297 -38.61 -4.89 -14.37
C GLY A 297 -37.08 -4.90 -14.60
N VAL A 298 -36.44 -3.74 -14.69
CA VAL A 298 -34.99 -3.68 -14.74
C VAL A 298 -34.41 -4.24 -13.43
N SER A 299 -33.39 -5.11 -13.51
CA SER A 299 -32.77 -5.69 -12.32
C SER A 299 -32.10 -4.63 -11.43
N TRP A 300 -32.11 -4.87 -10.12
CA TRP A 300 -31.42 -4.02 -9.16
C TRP A 300 -29.94 -3.87 -9.46
N ALA A 301 -29.28 -4.96 -9.90
CA ALA A 301 -27.90 -4.92 -10.32
C ALA A 301 -27.69 -3.92 -11.47
N LYS A 302 -28.58 -3.92 -12.48
CA LYS A 302 -28.48 -2.97 -13.61
C LYS A 302 -28.72 -1.52 -13.16
N CYS A 303 -29.61 -1.30 -12.19
CA CYS A 303 -29.80 0.03 -11.60
C CYS A 303 -28.55 0.49 -10.85
N LEU A 304 -27.98 -0.39 -10.04
CA LEU A 304 -26.80 -0.09 -9.20
C LEU A 304 -25.53 0.23 -10.03
N THR A 305 -25.45 -0.18 -11.30
CA THR A 305 -24.35 0.24 -12.19
C THR A 305 -24.36 1.74 -12.51
N ARG A 306 -25.46 2.45 -12.24
CA ARG A 306 -25.52 3.90 -12.47
C ARG A 306 -24.81 4.63 -11.32
N PRO A 307 -23.97 5.63 -11.59
CA PRO A 307 -23.22 6.34 -10.54
C PRO A 307 -24.09 6.99 -9.47
N SER A 308 -25.29 7.47 -9.85
CA SER A 308 -26.25 8.12 -8.95
C SER A 308 -27.04 7.16 -8.06
N VAL A 309 -26.96 5.84 -8.29
CA VAL A 309 -27.63 4.83 -7.46
C VAL A 309 -26.64 4.27 -6.46
N THR A 310 -26.94 4.41 -5.18
CA THR A 310 -26.12 3.90 -4.07
C THR A 310 -26.73 2.68 -3.42
N ARG A 311 -25.95 1.90 -2.67
CA ARG A 311 -26.45 0.77 -1.87
C ARG A 311 -27.52 1.19 -0.86
N GLN A 312 -27.41 2.40 -0.30
CA GLN A 312 -28.39 2.94 0.65
C GLN A 312 -29.75 3.15 -0.04
N ALA A 313 -29.76 3.72 -1.25
CA ALA A 313 -30.98 3.89 -2.02
C ALA A 313 -31.63 2.55 -2.39
N VAL A 314 -30.82 1.54 -2.70
CA VAL A 314 -31.31 0.17 -2.96
C VAL A 314 -31.87 -0.46 -1.68
N ALA A 315 -31.14 -0.41 -0.57
CA ALA A 315 -31.55 -1.00 0.71
C ALA A 315 -32.87 -0.38 1.23
N ALA A 316 -33.04 0.92 1.05
CA ALA A 316 -34.28 1.61 1.44
C ALA A 316 -35.56 1.10 0.70
N MET A 317 -35.38 0.50 -0.47
CA MET A 317 -36.48 0.04 -1.35
C MET A 317 -36.52 -1.48 -1.53
N ASN A 318 -35.52 -2.21 -1.03
CA ASN A 318 -35.37 -3.65 -1.20
C ASN A 318 -35.05 -4.29 0.16
N ALA A 319 -36.09 -4.80 0.83
CA ALA A 319 -35.98 -5.37 2.17
C ALA A 319 -35.03 -6.58 2.24
N ASP A 320 -35.03 -7.44 1.21
CA ASP A 320 -34.14 -8.60 1.16
C ASP A 320 -32.68 -8.15 1.06
N PHE A 321 -32.40 -7.13 0.24
CA PHE A 321 -31.05 -6.59 0.16
C PHE A 321 -30.61 -5.90 1.46
N SER A 322 -31.54 -5.22 2.15
CA SER A 322 -31.25 -4.57 3.44
C SER A 322 -30.98 -5.57 4.57
N SER A 323 -31.36 -6.83 4.42
CA SER A 323 -31.10 -7.89 5.42
C SER A 323 -29.66 -8.40 5.42
N PHE A 324 -28.88 -8.16 4.36
CA PHE A 324 -27.47 -8.49 4.32
C PHE A 324 -26.67 -7.53 5.20
N SER A 325 -25.52 -7.98 5.70
CA SER A 325 -24.63 -7.13 6.48
C SER A 325 -24.16 -5.89 5.68
N PRO A 326 -23.92 -4.74 6.33
CA PRO A 326 -23.42 -3.54 5.67
C PRO A 326 -22.17 -3.77 4.82
N ASP A 327 -21.24 -4.59 5.30
CA ASP A 327 -20.02 -4.97 4.58
C ASP A 327 -20.33 -5.76 3.30
N ALA A 328 -21.28 -6.69 3.37
CA ALA A 328 -21.70 -7.47 2.20
C ALA A 328 -22.44 -6.61 1.17
N GLN A 329 -23.28 -5.68 1.62
CA GLN A 329 -23.93 -4.71 0.74
C GLN A 329 -22.92 -3.81 0.03
N GLU A 330 -21.89 -3.35 0.74
CA GLU A 330 -20.82 -2.53 0.18
C GLU A 330 -20.01 -3.29 -0.87
N GLN A 331 -19.58 -4.52 -0.55
CA GLN A 331 -18.87 -5.37 -1.51
C GLN A 331 -19.75 -5.67 -2.74
N ALA A 332 -21.03 -5.95 -2.56
CA ALA A 332 -21.96 -6.16 -3.66
C ALA A 332 -22.10 -4.92 -4.57
N GLU A 333 -22.17 -3.72 -3.99
CA GLU A 333 -22.18 -2.47 -4.77
C GLU A 333 -20.91 -2.32 -5.60
N ILE A 334 -19.75 -2.50 -4.98
CA ILE A 334 -18.44 -2.35 -5.64
C ILE A 334 -18.30 -3.38 -6.77
N GLU A 335 -18.60 -4.65 -6.49
CA GLU A 335 -18.46 -5.71 -7.49
C GLU A 335 -19.40 -5.52 -8.67
N VAL A 336 -20.63 -5.08 -8.44
CA VAL A 336 -21.61 -4.81 -9.50
C VAL A 336 -21.18 -3.61 -10.34
N LYS A 337 -20.76 -2.50 -9.71
CA LYS A 337 -20.33 -1.29 -10.43
C LYS A 337 -19.06 -1.49 -11.24
N TYR A 338 -18.12 -2.23 -10.71
CA TYR A 338 -16.79 -2.44 -11.35
C TYR A 338 -16.64 -3.78 -12.05
N GLN A 339 -17.71 -4.55 -12.23
CA GLN A 339 -17.67 -5.91 -12.76
C GLN A 339 -16.82 -6.06 -14.04
N GLY A 340 -16.98 -5.18 -15.01
CA GLY A 340 -16.23 -5.24 -16.28
C GLY A 340 -14.72 -5.05 -16.10
N TYR A 341 -14.34 -4.10 -15.24
CA TYR A 341 -12.95 -3.82 -14.93
C TYR A 341 -12.31 -4.94 -14.10
N LEU A 342 -13.01 -5.45 -13.09
CA LEU A 342 -12.54 -6.55 -12.27
C LEU A 342 -12.34 -7.83 -13.10
N ALA A 343 -13.27 -8.15 -14.00
CA ALA A 343 -13.14 -9.29 -14.90
C ALA A 343 -11.94 -9.14 -15.87
N ARG A 344 -11.63 -7.93 -16.32
CA ARG A 344 -10.43 -7.67 -17.12
C ARG A 344 -9.17 -7.89 -16.31
N GLN A 345 -9.06 -7.30 -15.12
CA GLN A 345 -7.90 -7.50 -14.23
C GLN A 345 -7.71 -8.97 -13.86
N GLN A 346 -8.78 -9.69 -13.59
CA GLN A 346 -8.69 -11.12 -13.28
C GLN A 346 -8.06 -11.93 -14.41
N ARG A 347 -8.39 -11.62 -15.67
CA ARG A 347 -7.74 -12.25 -16.83
C ARG A 347 -6.25 -11.90 -16.95
N GLU A 348 -5.89 -10.66 -16.61
CA GLU A 348 -4.49 -10.22 -16.60
C GLU A 348 -3.69 -10.95 -15.50
N ILE A 349 -4.28 -11.09 -14.31
CA ILE A 349 -3.69 -11.84 -13.19
C ILE A 349 -3.50 -13.31 -13.56
N GLU A 350 -4.48 -13.94 -14.19
CA GLU A 350 -4.38 -15.35 -14.58
C GLU A 350 -3.25 -15.59 -15.58
N ARG A 351 -3.08 -14.68 -16.55
CA ARG A 351 -1.93 -14.73 -17.48
C ARG A 351 -0.60 -14.53 -16.75
N ALA A 352 -0.53 -13.59 -15.80
CA ALA A 352 0.68 -13.35 -15.01
C ALA A 352 1.03 -14.56 -14.14
N ARG A 353 0.04 -15.20 -13.52
CA ARG A 353 0.23 -16.42 -12.74
C ARG A 353 0.85 -17.57 -13.57
N GLN A 354 0.45 -17.74 -14.82
CA GLN A 354 1.05 -18.74 -15.70
C GLN A 354 2.56 -18.54 -15.85
N TRP A 355 3.02 -17.29 -15.91
CA TRP A 355 4.45 -16.97 -15.95
C TRP A 355 5.14 -17.17 -14.60
N GLU A 356 4.47 -16.90 -13.50
CA GLU A 356 5.00 -17.13 -12.15
C GLU A 356 5.10 -18.63 -11.81
N HIS A 357 4.19 -19.44 -12.32
CA HIS A 357 4.28 -20.90 -12.17
C HIS A 357 5.39 -21.53 -13.01
N ARG A 358 5.87 -20.84 -14.04
CA ARG A 358 6.92 -21.35 -14.90
C ARG A 358 8.29 -21.09 -14.27
N GLN A 359 8.75 -22.08 -13.51
CA GLN A 359 10.02 -22.03 -12.77
C GLN A 359 11.21 -21.99 -13.72
N LEU A 360 12.25 -21.26 -13.33
CA LEU A 360 13.54 -21.21 -13.99
C LEU A 360 14.52 -22.10 -13.20
N PRO A 361 15.26 -23.01 -13.84
CA PRO A 361 16.30 -23.78 -13.18
C PRO A 361 17.32 -22.86 -12.51
N GLN A 362 17.74 -23.18 -11.29
CA GLN A 362 18.78 -22.46 -10.60
C GLN A 362 20.12 -22.61 -11.32
N GLY A 363 20.91 -21.53 -11.36
CA GLY A 363 22.23 -21.52 -11.95
C GLY A 363 22.24 -21.54 -13.48
N LEU A 364 21.14 -21.13 -14.14
CA LEU A 364 21.13 -20.96 -15.59
C LEU A 364 22.21 -19.97 -16.03
N ASP A 365 23.00 -20.36 -17.06
CA ASP A 365 23.95 -19.46 -17.71
C ASP A 365 23.24 -18.60 -18.78
N TYR A 366 22.67 -17.49 -18.34
CA TYR A 366 21.99 -16.55 -19.24
C TYR A 366 22.94 -15.85 -20.22
N LEU A 367 24.26 -15.78 -19.91
CA LEU A 367 25.23 -15.13 -20.79
C LEU A 367 25.41 -15.90 -22.10
N SER A 368 25.32 -17.22 -22.05
CA SER A 368 25.46 -18.09 -23.23
C SER A 368 24.17 -18.25 -24.04
N MET A 369 22.99 -17.77 -23.54
CA MET A 369 21.72 -18.00 -24.21
C MET A 369 21.58 -17.22 -25.52
N PRO A 370 21.33 -17.90 -26.66
CA PRO A 370 21.17 -17.23 -27.93
C PRO A 370 19.82 -16.50 -28.01
N GLY A 371 19.79 -15.38 -28.73
CA GLY A 371 18.55 -14.62 -28.97
C GLY A 371 18.15 -13.63 -27.88
N LEU A 372 18.74 -13.70 -26.69
CA LEU A 372 18.57 -12.65 -25.68
C LEU A 372 19.49 -11.45 -25.97
N ARG A 373 19.02 -10.24 -25.71
CA ARG A 373 19.83 -9.02 -25.79
C ARG A 373 20.92 -9.04 -24.71
N THR A 374 22.05 -8.38 -24.98
CA THR A 374 23.20 -8.33 -24.08
C THR A 374 22.81 -7.81 -22.68
N GLU A 375 22.04 -6.72 -22.62
CA GLU A 375 21.57 -6.16 -21.37
C GLU A 375 20.70 -7.16 -20.58
N ALA A 376 19.75 -7.81 -21.26
CA ALA A 376 18.88 -8.81 -20.63
C ALA A 376 19.69 -10.00 -20.08
N ARG A 377 20.70 -10.49 -20.83
CA ARG A 377 21.61 -11.56 -20.38
C ARG A 377 22.31 -11.17 -19.08
N GLN A 378 22.93 -9.98 -19.06
CA GLN A 378 23.65 -9.49 -17.89
C GLN A 378 22.74 -9.33 -16.67
N LYS A 379 21.54 -8.76 -16.85
CA LYS A 379 20.57 -8.56 -15.77
C LYS A 379 20.02 -9.88 -15.25
N LEU A 380 19.63 -10.80 -16.12
CA LEU A 380 19.16 -12.13 -15.74
C LEU A 380 20.24 -12.94 -15.03
N GLN A 381 21.50 -12.87 -15.52
CA GLN A 381 22.65 -13.53 -14.89
C GLN A 381 22.93 -13.02 -13.48
N ALA A 382 22.85 -11.70 -13.29
CA ALA A 382 23.11 -11.08 -11.99
C ALA A 382 21.99 -11.39 -10.97
N GLN A 383 20.74 -11.44 -11.40
CA GLN A 383 19.61 -11.58 -10.49
C GLN A 383 19.07 -13.01 -10.33
N GLN A 384 19.42 -13.93 -11.24
CA GLN A 384 19.01 -15.34 -11.18
C GLN A 384 17.52 -15.50 -10.77
N PRO A 385 16.57 -15.00 -11.58
CA PRO A 385 15.15 -15.04 -11.22
C PRO A 385 14.64 -16.48 -11.07
N GLU A 386 13.70 -16.69 -10.14
CA GLU A 386 13.16 -18.00 -9.81
C GLU A 386 12.10 -18.49 -10.83
N ASN A 387 11.46 -17.56 -11.55
CA ASN A 387 10.41 -17.86 -12.52
C ASN A 387 10.35 -16.79 -13.63
N LEU A 388 9.60 -17.10 -14.72
CA LEU A 388 9.43 -16.18 -15.84
C LEU A 388 8.73 -14.85 -15.45
N GLY A 389 7.85 -14.88 -14.45
CA GLY A 389 7.21 -13.68 -13.93
C GLY A 389 8.22 -12.70 -13.31
N GLN A 390 9.12 -13.19 -12.46
CA GLN A 390 10.22 -12.39 -11.92
C GLN A 390 11.13 -11.87 -13.05
N ALA A 391 11.54 -12.74 -13.96
CA ALA A 391 12.37 -12.36 -15.10
C ALA A 391 11.77 -11.19 -15.90
N SER A 392 10.44 -11.18 -16.09
CA SER A 392 9.73 -10.14 -16.84
C SER A 392 9.71 -8.77 -16.14
N ARG A 393 9.92 -8.73 -14.83
CA ARG A 393 9.92 -7.50 -14.02
C ARG A 393 11.31 -6.88 -13.83
N ILE A 394 12.35 -7.59 -14.25
CA ILE A 394 13.72 -7.07 -14.17
C ILE A 394 13.90 -5.91 -15.13
N SER A 395 14.38 -4.78 -14.62
CA SER A 395 14.68 -3.61 -15.45
C SER A 395 15.73 -3.94 -16.50
N GLY A 396 15.43 -3.65 -17.77
CA GLY A 396 16.30 -4.01 -18.91
C GLY A 396 15.90 -5.30 -19.63
N VAL A 397 14.98 -6.10 -19.07
CA VAL A 397 14.42 -7.28 -19.74
C VAL A 397 13.10 -6.90 -20.42
N SER A 398 12.99 -7.13 -21.72
CA SER A 398 11.81 -6.79 -22.53
C SER A 398 10.87 -7.99 -22.69
N PRO A 399 9.60 -7.75 -23.09
CA PRO A 399 8.69 -8.84 -23.44
C PRO A 399 9.23 -9.78 -24.54
N ALA A 400 10.05 -9.27 -25.45
CA ALA A 400 10.70 -10.08 -26.49
C ALA A 400 11.75 -11.03 -25.87
N ASP A 401 12.53 -10.56 -24.88
CA ASP A 401 13.49 -11.41 -24.18
C ASP A 401 12.78 -12.53 -23.41
N ILE A 402 11.64 -12.24 -22.78
CA ILE A 402 10.81 -13.23 -22.11
C ILE A 402 10.26 -14.28 -23.06
N ALA A 403 9.82 -13.86 -24.26
CA ALA A 403 9.36 -14.81 -25.28
C ALA A 403 10.48 -15.75 -25.73
N VAL A 404 11.69 -15.22 -25.96
CA VAL A 404 12.87 -16.02 -26.28
C VAL A 404 13.21 -17.01 -25.15
N LEU A 405 13.24 -16.52 -23.91
CA LEU A 405 13.53 -17.35 -22.74
C LEU A 405 12.49 -18.49 -22.59
N SER A 406 11.21 -18.18 -22.77
CA SER A 406 10.12 -19.16 -22.76
C SER A 406 10.33 -20.29 -23.78
N ILE A 407 10.70 -19.91 -25.01
CA ILE A 407 10.96 -20.89 -26.11
C ILE A 407 12.18 -21.75 -25.79
N LEU A 408 13.25 -21.16 -25.23
CA LEU A 408 14.46 -21.90 -24.88
C LEU A 408 14.19 -22.94 -23.78
N LEU A 409 13.40 -22.58 -22.78
CA LEU A 409 12.98 -23.53 -21.73
C LEU A 409 12.15 -24.69 -22.30
N GLU A 410 11.19 -24.40 -23.20
CA GLU A 410 10.41 -25.46 -23.85
C GLU A 410 11.26 -26.44 -24.67
N LYS A 411 12.32 -25.95 -25.31
CA LYS A 411 13.25 -26.81 -26.03
C LYS A 411 14.08 -27.69 -25.08
N GLN A 412 14.53 -27.13 -23.95
CA GLN A 412 15.27 -27.90 -22.94
C GLN A 412 14.40 -28.98 -22.31
N GLU A 413 13.16 -28.66 -21.93
CA GLU A 413 12.19 -29.62 -21.39
C GLU A 413 11.95 -30.80 -22.36
N LYS A 414 11.84 -30.55 -23.69
CA LYS A 414 11.65 -31.54 -24.72
C LYS A 414 12.88 -32.39 -25.02
N GLN A 415 14.08 -31.95 -24.65
CA GLN A 415 15.33 -32.69 -24.82
C GLN A 415 15.63 -33.61 -23.62
N HIS A 416 14.98 -33.41 -22.49
CA HIS A 416 15.13 -34.21 -21.27
C HIS A 416 14.00 -35.25 -21.07
N VAL A 417 13.03 -35.31 -21.98
CA VAL A 417 12.01 -36.38 -22.11
C VAL A 417 12.39 -37.33 -23.24
#